data_ff05e095fa278a6c50c9a2b0cb8252d2
#
_entry.id   ff05e095fa278a6c50c9a2b0cb8252d2
#
_cell.length_a   1.000
_cell.length_b   1.000
_cell.length_c   1.000
_cell.angle_alpha   90.00
_cell.angle_beta   90.00
_cell.angle_gamma   90.00
#
_symmetry.space_group_name_H-M   'P 1'
#
loop_
_entity.id
_entity.type
_entity.pdbx_description
1 polymer ?
#
loop_
_entity_poly.entity_id
_entity_poly.type
_entity_poly.pdbx_seq_one_letter_code
_entity_poly.pdbx_strand_id
1 'polypeptide(L)'
;MKEFLKVLRRFVPPYKKYLLLSIFFNVSSAVLNIFSFAALIPILQILFQTGDAEAATSVMAWDWGNVQEVLMNNLNYYVNGLIADYGPTTTLLLIGLFLASTTMLKTGFYFLTSACIVPIRTGVVRDIRNQIYQKITSLPLGFFSEERKGDIIARMSGDVLEVESSIMSSLDMLFKNPVLIIAYFSTMLFVSWQLTLFTLIIVPVMGWIMGMIGRKLKRKSIEAQALWSDTMSQAEETLGGLRIIKAFCAEEKMNKRFDKINSSYRDHLMKVNIRQSSAHPMSEFLGTVMIVIVLWFGGMLVLNNQAITGPTFIYYMVILYSIINPLKEFSKASYNIPKGLASMERIDKILLAEKTIKEKENPKHIASFEHQIEFRHVSFRYGDKWVLQDINLVIPKGKTIALVGQSGGGKSTLVDLIPRYYDVQEGEVLIDGINVKDLGIHDLRQLIGNVNQEAILFNDTFRNNIAFGVDKATDEQIAEAAKIANAYDFIMQSEQGFETNIGDRGGRLSGGQRQRVSIARAILKNPPILILDVATSALDTESERLVQDALERLMKTRTTVAIAHRLSTIKNADEICVLHEGRIVERGTHDELLSMDGYYKKLNDMQSL
;
A
#
# COMPACT_ATOMS: atom_id res chain seq x y z
N MET A 1 14.58 9.89 13.77
CA MET A 1 15.04 8.57 14.23
C MET A 1 14.06 7.88 15.18
N LYS A 2 13.54 8.55 16.24
CA LYS A 2 12.56 7.93 17.17
C LYS A 2 11.28 7.44 16.48
N GLU A 3 10.68 8.22 15.60
CA GLU A 3 9.46 7.86 14.85
C GLU A 3 9.70 6.63 13.94
N PHE A 4 10.86 6.57 13.33
CA PHE A 4 11.22 5.48 12.45
C PHE A 4 11.43 4.15 13.23
N LEU A 5 12.05 4.21 14.40
CA LEU A 5 12.17 3.03 15.28
C LEU A 5 10.80 2.47 15.69
N LYS A 6 9.75 3.30 15.78
CA LYS A 6 8.38 2.82 16.00
C LYS A 6 7.89 1.99 14.81
N VAL A 7 8.16 2.42 13.56
CA VAL A 7 7.79 1.66 12.35
C VAL A 7 8.51 0.30 12.33
N LEU A 8 9.81 0.27 12.61
CA LEU A 8 10.55 -0.99 12.68
C LEU A 8 9.99 -1.92 13.76
N ARG A 9 9.71 -1.41 14.96
CA ARG A 9 9.13 -2.20 16.06
C ARG A 9 7.73 -2.72 15.73
N ARG A 10 6.99 -2.08 14.84
CA ARG A 10 5.65 -2.51 14.45
C ARG A 10 5.69 -3.65 13.44
N PHE A 11 6.59 -3.62 12.45
CA PHE A 11 6.53 -4.53 11.29
C PHE A 11 7.65 -5.56 11.23
N VAL A 12 8.80 -5.34 11.87
CA VAL A 12 9.96 -6.25 11.79
C VAL A 12 9.90 -7.45 12.77
N PRO A 13 9.27 -7.37 13.97
CA PRO A 13 9.31 -8.45 14.97
C PRO A 13 8.89 -9.83 14.47
N PRO A 14 7.89 -10.01 13.58
CA PRO A 14 7.54 -11.31 13.03
C PRO A 14 8.71 -11.98 12.29
N TYR A 15 9.64 -11.18 11.77
CA TYR A 15 10.77 -11.60 10.93
C TYR A 15 12.10 -11.63 11.67
N LYS A 16 12.11 -11.54 13.01
CA LYS A 16 13.34 -11.46 13.84
C LYS A 16 14.36 -12.57 13.57
N LYS A 17 13.92 -13.79 13.24
CA LYS A 17 14.80 -14.90 12.88
C LYS A 17 15.66 -14.59 11.65
N TYR A 18 15.04 -14.07 10.60
CA TYR A 18 15.73 -13.68 9.38
C TYR A 18 16.67 -12.49 9.60
N LEU A 19 16.27 -11.54 10.45
CA LEU A 19 17.13 -10.40 10.80
C LEU A 19 18.39 -10.88 11.54
N LEU A 20 18.26 -11.75 12.54
CA LEU A 20 19.39 -12.30 13.28
C LEU A 20 20.34 -13.10 12.38
N LEU A 21 19.78 -13.95 11.49
CA LEU A 21 20.59 -14.70 10.50
C LEU A 21 21.31 -13.75 9.54
N SER A 22 20.63 -12.70 9.07
CA SER A 22 21.24 -11.68 8.20
C SER A 22 22.42 -10.97 8.91
N ILE A 23 22.28 -10.62 10.18
CA ILE A 23 23.36 -10.01 10.98
C ILE A 23 24.53 -11.00 11.12
N PHE A 24 24.25 -12.25 11.46
CA PHE A 24 25.28 -13.28 11.59
C PHE A 24 26.08 -13.47 10.29
N PHE A 25 25.39 -13.66 9.16
CA PHE A 25 26.06 -13.81 7.86
C PHE A 25 26.80 -12.54 7.43
N ASN A 26 26.27 -11.37 7.77
CA ASN A 26 26.96 -10.10 7.47
C ASN A 26 28.27 -9.95 8.26
N VAL A 27 28.27 -10.30 9.57
CA VAL A 27 29.48 -10.32 10.39
C VAL A 27 30.48 -11.31 9.84
N SER A 28 30.04 -12.53 9.52
CA SER A 28 30.92 -13.58 8.93
C SER A 28 31.51 -13.12 7.60
N SER A 29 30.71 -12.50 6.73
CA SER A 29 31.19 -11.94 5.45
C SER A 29 32.19 -10.81 5.68
N ALA A 30 31.96 -9.92 6.65
CA ALA A 30 32.88 -8.82 6.98
C ALA A 30 34.25 -9.34 7.47
N VAL A 31 34.25 -10.32 8.34
CA VAL A 31 35.47 -10.96 8.86
C VAL A 31 36.24 -11.62 7.73
N LEU A 32 35.58 -12.45 6.91
CA LEU A 32 36.23 -13.07 5.75
C LEU A 32 36.76 -12.07 4.73
N ASN A 33 36.12 -10.90 4.60
CA ASN A 33 36.60 -9.84 3.72
C ASN A 33 37.92 -9.25 4.20
N ILE A 34 38.09 -9.07 5.51
CA ILE A 34 39.35 -8.60 6.11
C ILE A 34 40.47 -9.60 5.85
N PHE A 35 40.22 -10.91 6.07
CA PHE A 35 41.18 -11.98 5.79
C PHE A 35 41.50 -12.09 4.30
N SER A 36 40.52 -11.96 3.42
CA SER A 36 40.74 -11.95 1.98
C SER A 36 41.66 -10.81 1.53
N PHE A 37 41.51 -9.63 2.12
CA PHE A 37 42.41 -8.50 1.84
C PHE A 37 43.77 -8.68 2.49
N ALA A 38 43.87 -9.27 3.68
CA ALA A 38 45.12 -9.54 4.36
C ALA A 38 46.04 -10.49 3.56
N ALA A 39 45.45 -11.40 2.75
CA ALA A 39 46.22 -12.27 1.84
C ALA A 39 47.00 -11.49 0.77
N LEU A 40 46.69 -10.23 0.52
CA LEU A 40 47.49 -9.38 -0.39
C LEU A 40 48.86 -9.08 0.17
N ILE A 41 49.07 -9.04 1.49
CA ILE A 41 50.37 -8.74 2.09
C ILE A 41 51.43 -9.77 1.64
N PRO A 42 51.26 -11.07 1.89
CA PRO A 42 52.25 -12.07 1.48
C PRO A 42 52.40 -12.17 -0.05
N ILE A 43 51.31 -11.98 -0.83
CA ILE A 43 51.40 -11.94 -2.27
C ILE A 43 52.35 -10.83 -2.74
N LEU A 44 52.19 -9.62 -2.19
CA LEU A 44 53.07 -8.47 -2.55
C LEU A 44 54.49 -8.64 -2.04
N GLN A 45 54.69 -9.25 -0.88
CA GLN A 45 56.03 -9.57 -0.36
C GLN A 45 56.77 -10.53 -1.27
N ILE A 46 56.11 -11.61 -1.77
CA ILE A 46 56.71 -12.56 -2.70
C ILE A 46 57.02 -11.89 -4.03
N LEU A 47 56.05 -11.14 -4.61
CA LEU A 47 56.23 -10.50 -5.92
C LEU A 47 57.32 -9.45 -5.97
N PHE A 48 57.41 -8.59 -4.93
CA PHE A 48 58.35 -7.50 -4.88
C PHE A 48 59.66 -7.85 -4.16
N GLN A 49 59.81 -9.08 -3.66
CA GLN A 49 60.95 -9.54 -2.88
C GLN A 49 61.30 -8.61 -1.71
N THR A 50 60.26 -8.01 -1.14
CA THR A 50 60.38 -7.07 -0.01
C THR A 50 60.29 -7.77 1.37
N GLY A 51 60.39 -9.07 1.40
CA GLY A 51 60.54 -9.84 2.63
C GLY A 51 61.84 -9.46 3.31
N ASP A 52 61.77 -8.86 4.50
CA ASP A 52 62.96 -8.55 5.29
C ASP A 52 63.79 -9.82 5.48
N ALA A 53 65.11 -9.68 5.30
CA ALA A 53 66.08 -10.77 5.45
C ALA A 53 66.17 -11.33 6.86
N GLU A 54 65.54 -10.73 7.85
CA GLU A 54 65.26 -11.34 9.15
C GLU A 54 64.02 -12.26 9.07
N ALA A 55 64.25 -13.45 8.49
CA ALA A 55 63.26 -14.51 8.47
C ALA A 55 62.77 -14.76 9.91
N ALA A 56 61.45 -14.61 10.12
CA ALA A 56 60.82 -15.05 11.36
C ALA A 56 61.26 -16.49 11.62
N THR A 57 62.15 -16.68 12.58
CA THR A 57 62.81 -17.99 12.86
C THR A 57 61.95 -18.90 13.74
N SER A 58 60.95 -18.31 14.43
CA SER A 58 60.06 -19.02 15.31
C SER A 58 58.66 -18.39 15.38
N VAL A 59 57.65 -19.20 15.68
CA VAL A 59 56.29 -18.71 15.99
C VAL A 59 56.31 -17.93 17.31
N MET A 60 55.83 -16.69 17.29
CA MET A 60 55.66 -15.90 18.52
C MET A 60 54.44 -16.39 19.32
N ALA A 61 54.59 -16.52 20.63
CA ALA A 61 53.47 -16.76 21.53
C ALA A 61 52.49 -15.57 21.52
N TRP A 62 51.21 -15.85 21.78
CA TRP A 62 50.18 -14.81 21.79
C TRP A 62 50.43 -13.79 22.88
N ASP A 63 50.59 -12.53 22.50
CA ASP A 63 50.74 -11.39 23.40
C ASP A 63 49.69 -10.31 23.06
N TRP A 64 48.83 -10.03 24.00
CA TRP A 64 47.81 -8.98 23.86
C TRP A 64 48.38 -7.54 23.77
N GLY A 65 49.59 -7.34 24.26
CA GLY A 65 50.27 -6.04 24.17
C GLY A 65 50.81 -5.71 22.79
N ASN A 66 51.19 -6.76 22.01
CA ASN A 66 51.84 -6.62 20.70
C ASN A 66 51.15 -7.51 19.62
N VAL A 67 49.84 -7.53 19.58
CA VAL A 67 49.04 -8.40 18.67
C VAL A 67 49.43 -8.23 17.21
N GLN A 68 49.74 -7.00 16.77
CA GLN A 68 50.14 -6.70 15.40
C GLN A 68 51.46 -7.40 15.03
N GLU A 69 52.44 -7.30 15.89
CA GLU A 69 53.77 -7.88 15.70
C GLU A 69 53.66 -9.43 15.70
N VAL A 70 52.93 -10.00 16.63
CA VAL A 70 52.67 -11.44 16.72
C VAL A 70 52.00 -11.98 15.45
N LEU A 71 50.96 -11.30 14.95
CA LEU A 71 50.24 -11.72 13.75
C LEU A 71 51.13 -11.63 12.49
N MET A 72 51.86 -10.54 12.36
CA MET A 72 52.75 -10.34 11.20
C MET A 72 53.94 -11.31 11.22
N ASN A 73 54.56 -11.51 12.41
CA ASN A 73 55.62 -12.50 12.55
C ASN A 73 55.15 -13.92 12.22
N ASN A 74 54.02 -14.33 12.77
CA ASN A 74 53.51 -15.68 12.53
C ASN A 74 53.08 -15.86 11.06
N LEU A 75 52.46 -14.83 10.45
CA LEU A 75 52.15 -14.88 9.00
C LEU A 75 53.43 -15.05 8.17
N ASN A 76 54.46 -14.23 8.44
CA ASN A 76 55.72 -14.30 7.74
C ASN A 76 56.42 -15.68 7.97
N TYR A 77 56.38 -16.22 9.18
CA TYR A 77 56.94 -17.54 9.48
C TYR A 77 56.30 -18.64 8.63
N TYR A 78 54.96 -18.71 8.59
CA TYR A 78 54.27 -19.74 7.79
C TYR A 78 54.46 -19.53 6.27
N VAL A 79 54.46 -18.28 5.79
CA VAL A 79 54.69 -17.99 4.37
C VAL A 79 56.12 -18.30 3.96
N ASN A 80 57.10 -17.95 4.77
CA ASN A 80 58.51 -18.28 4.51
C ASN A 80 58.76 -19.81 4.55
N GLY A 81 58.10 -20.54 5.47
CA GLY A 81 58.12 -21.98 5.50
C GLY A 81 57.58 -22.60 4.19
N LEU A 82 56.44 -22.11 3.72
CA LEU A 82 55.87 -22.56 2.44
C LEU A 82 56.80 -22.26 1.24
N ILE A 83 57.47 -21.09 1.27
CA ILE A 83 58.43 -20.73 0.21
C ILE A 83 59.66 -21.65 0.23
N ALA A 84 60.14 -22.00 1.42
CA ALA A 84 61.28 -22.90 1.59
C ALA A 84 60.94 -24.33 1.15
N ASP A 85 59.74 -24.82 1.47
CA ASP A 85 59.32 -26.21 1.16
C ASP A 85 58.89 -26.40 -0.32
N TYR A 86 58.18 -25.43 -0.90
CA TYR A 86 57.52 -25.57 -2.22
C TYR A 86 57.99 -24.57 -3.28
N GLY A 87 58.83 -23.63 -2.91
CA GLY A 87 59.26 -22.53 -3.78
C GLY A 87 58.24 -21.38 -3.92
N PRO A 88 58.70 -20.20 -4.37
CA PRO A 88 57.86 -18.98 -4.40
C PRO A 88 56.68 -19.08 -5.34
N THR A 89 56.83 -19.70 -6.50
CA THR A 89 55.75 -19.85 -7.50
C THR A 89 54.60 -20.72 -7.00
N THR A 90 54.92 -21.85 -6.37
CA THR A 90 53.92 -22.78 -5.82
C THR A 90 53.23 -22.18 -4.60
N THR A 91 53.98 -21.45 -3.75
CA THR A 91 53.42 -20.71 -2.61
C THR A 91 52.45 -19.63 -3.07
N LEU A 92 52.78 -18.89 -4.13
CA LEU A 92 51.89 -17.91 -4.74
C LEU A 92 50.57 -18.54 -5.23
N LEU A 93 50.66 -19.75 -5.86
CA LEU A 93 49.46 -20.49 -6.27
C LEU A 93 48.62 -20.92 -5.07
N LEU A 94 49.23 -21.42 -3.98
CA LEU A 94 48.52 -21.82 -2.77
C LEU A 94 47.81 -20.64 -2.08
N ILE A 95 48.48 -19.50 -1.97
CA ILE A 95 47.87 -18.27 -1.44
C ILE A 95 46.73 -17.78 -2.37
N GLY A 96 46.91 -17.88 -3.69
CA GLY A 96 45.85 -17.58 -4.66
C GLY A 96 44.61 -18.47 -4.51
N LEU A 97 44.81 -19.79 -4.30
CA LEU A 97 43.70 -20.73 -4.01
C LEU A 97 43.03 -20.44 -2.68
N PHE A 98 43.80 -20.08 -1.65
CA PHE A 98 43.24 -19.61 -0.36
C PHE A 98 42.42 -18.36 -0.54
N LEU A 99 42.90 -17.36 -1.30
CA LEU A 99 42.19 -16.14 -1.62
C LEU A 99 40.88 -16.43 -2.38
N ALA A 100 40.91 -17.33 -3.34
CA ALA A 100 39.72 -17.74 -4.09
C ALA A 100 38.68 -18.42 -3.18
N SER A 101 39.14 -19.33 -2.30
CA SER A 101 38.27 -20.03 -1.34
C SER A 101 37.63 -19.09 -0.33
N THR A 102 38.41 -18.18 0.26
CA THR A 102 37.93 -17.19 1.21
C THR A 102 36.95 -16.19 0.54
N THR A 103 37.22 -15.83 -0.72
CA THR A 103 36.33 -14.96 -1.50
C THR A 103 35.03 -15.69 -1.85
N MET A 104 35.08 -16.97 -2.18
CA MET A 104 33.88 -17.79 -2.41
C MET A 104 33.01 -17.87 -1.15
N LEU A 105 33.59 -18.14 0.01
CA LEU A 105 32.88 -18.18 1.28
C LEU A 105 32.29 -16.81 1.65
N LYS A 106 33.08 -15.75 1.51
CA LYS A 106 32.64 -14.36 1.73
C LYS A 106 31.43 -14.00 0.88
N THR A 107 31.49 -14.27 -0.42
CA THR A 107 30.40 -13.97 -1.35
C THR A 107 29.19 -14.86 -1.09
N GLY A 108 29.39 -16.12 -0.68
CA GLY A 108 28.33 -17.00 -0.20
C GLY A 108 27.58 -16.42 1.02
N PHE A 109 28.31 -16.00 2.04
CA PHE A 109 27.70 -15.35 3.20
C PHE A 109 27.03 -14.00 2.87
N TYR A 110 27.61 -13.23 1.96
CA TYR A 110 26.98 -12.00 1.47
C TYR A 110 25.66 -12.30 0.75
N PHE A 111 25.63 -13.35 -0.08
CA PHE A 111 24.39 -13.82 -0.71
C PHE A 111 23.37 -14.26 0.33
N LEU A 112 23.76 -15.06 1.33
CA LEU A 112 22.87 -15.50 2.41
C LEU A 112 22.33 -14.32 3.23
N THR A 113 23.15 -13.28 3.49
CA THR A 113 22.71 -12.03 4.09
C THR A 113 21.56 -11.41 3.29
N SER A 114 21.75 -11.29 1.97
CA SER A 114 20.76 -10.72 1.07
C SER A 114 19.50 -11.61 0.97
N ALA A 115 19.68 -12.92 0.89
CA ALA A 115 18.57 -13.88 0.85
C ALA A 115 17.71 -13.85 2.15
N CYS A 116 18.34 -13.63 3.32
CA CYS A 116 17.61 -13.47 4.58
C CYS A 116 16.82 -12.15 4.68
N ILE A 117 17.19 -11.12 3.92
CA ILE A 117 16.46 -9.84 3.90
C ILE A 117 15.20 -9.94 3.03
N VAL A 118 15.17 -10.78 2.00
CA VAL A 118 14.02 -10.92 1.09
C VAL A 118 12.71 -11.27 1.82
N PRO A 119 12.64 -12.26 2.73
CA PRO A 119 11.42 -12.55 3.49
C PRO A 119 10.95 -11.38 4.36
N ILE A 120 11.86 -10.58 4.90
CA ILE A 120 11.51 -9.36 5.67
C ILE A 120 10.84 -8.36 4.73
N ARG A 121 11.47 -8.12 3.58
CA ARG A 121 11.01 -7.18 2.57
C ARG A 121 9.61 -7.51 2.07
N THR A 122 9.42 -8.71 1.54
CA THR A 122 8.14 -9.16 0.97
C THR A 122 7.05 -9.35 2.02
N GLY A 123 7.43 -9.83 3.20
CA GLY A 123 6.52 -10.07 4.30
C GLY A 123 5.95 -8.77 4.88
N VAL A 124 6.78 -7.75 5.10
CA VAL A 124 6.31 -6.44 5.57
C VAL A 124 5.32 -5.80 4.59
N VAL A 125 5.60 -5.86 3.28
CA VAL A 125 4.68 -5.37 2.24
C VAL A 125 3.33 -6.09 2.31
N ARG A 126 3.35 -7.42 2.39
CA ARG A 126 2.14 -8.24 2.55
C ARG A 126 1.36 -7.83 3.81
N ASP A 127 2.03 -7.70 4.94
CA ASP A 127 1.38 -7.44 6.23
C ASP A 127 0.75 -6.05 6.26
N ILE A 128 1.42 -5.02 5.71
CA ILE A 128 0.86 -3.67 5.59
C ILE A 128 -0.37 -3.69 4.67
N ARG A 129 -0.29 -4.32 3.49
CA ARG A 129 -1.42 -4.41 2.56
C ARG A 129 -2.62 -5.14 3.17
N ASN A 130 -2.38 -6.24 3.87
CA ASN A 130 -3.44 -6.98 4.56
C ASN A 130 -4.09 -6.14 5.66
N GLN A 131 -3.31 -5.41 6.47
CA GLN A 131 -3.84 -4.51 7.49
C GLN A 131 -4.68 -3.39 6.88
N ILE A 132 -4.21 -2.76 5.78
CA ILE A 132 -4.97 -1.72 5.08
C ILE A 132 -6.28 -2.32 4.55
N TYR A 133 -6.25 -3.48 3.87
CA TYR A 133 -7.43 -4.11 3.30
C TYR A 133 -8.46 -4.49 4.37
N GLN A 134 -8.04 -5.12 5.46
CA GLN A 134 -8.90 -5.45 6.60
C GLN A 134 -9.50 -4.19 7.25
N LYS A 135 -8.71 -3.12 7.33
CA LYS A 135 -9.20 -1.86 7.87
C LYS A 135 -10.25 -1.23 6.95
N ILE A 136 -10.00 -1.18 5.65
CA ILE A 136 -10.94 -0.66 4.64
C ILE A 136 -12.28 -1.37 4.75
N THR A 137 -12.29 -2.71 4.79
CA THR A 137 -13.55 -3.48 4.88
C THR A 137 -14.27 -3.28 6.22
N SER A 138 -13.59 -2.82 7.26
CA SER A 138 -14.15 -2.59 8.59
C SER A 138 -14.60 -1.13 8.84
N LEU A 139 -14.23 -0.19 7.98
CA LEU A 139 -14.60 1.21 8.12
C LEU A 139 -16.02 1.47 7.61
N PRO A 140 -16.75 2.43 8.21
CA PRO A 140 -18.10 2.80 7.78
C PRO A 140 -18.07 3.51 6.43
N LEU A 141 -19.22 3.48 5.71
CA LEU A 141 -19.36 4.12 4.39
C LEU A 141 -19.03 5.61 4.39
N GLY A 142 -19.31 6.33 5.49
CA GLY A 142 -19.02 7.75 5.63
C GLY A 142 -17.53 8.10 5.48
N PHE A 143 -16.63 7.20 5.83
CA PHE A 143 -15.21 7.40 5.61
C PHE A 143 -14.86 7.54 4.13
N PHE A 144 -15.51 6.74 3.29
CA PHE A 144 -15.22 6.69 1.84
C PHE A 144 -15.90 7.81 1.05
N SER A 145 -16.89 8.51 1.63
CA SER A 145 -17.48 9.71 1.01
C SER A 145 -16.51 10.91 1.03
N GLU A 146 -15.61 10.95 2.00
CA GLU A 146 -14.60 12.00 2.19
C GLU A 146 -13.27 11.68 1.51
N GLU A 147 -12.95 10.41 1.32
CA GLU A 147 -11.69 9.97 0.71
C GLU A 147 -11.92 9.46 -0.72
N ARG A 148 -11.07 9.92 -1.63
CA ARG A 148 -11.11 9.48 -3.02
C ARG A 148 -10.63 8.03 -3.12
N LYS A 149 -11.38 7.15 -3.78
CA LYS A 149 -11.01 5.74 -4.01
C LYS A 149 -9.62 5.58 -4.63
N GLY A 150 -9.27 6.46 -5.57
CA GLY A 150 -7.95 6.49 -6.20
C GLY A 150 -6.82 6.76 -5.20
N ASP A 151 -7.03 7.63 -4.19
CA ASP A 151 -6.04 7.93 -3.17
C ASP A 151 -5.75 6.71 -2.29
N ILE A 152 -6.77 5.93 -1.92
CA ILE A 152 -6.60 4.67 -1.17
C ILE A 152 -5.79 3.65 -1.97
N ILE A 153 -6.09 3.49 -3.27
CA ILE A 153 -5.33 2.59 -4.16
C ILE A 153 -3.88 3.06 -4.29
N ALA A 154 -3.64 4.37 -4.42
CA ALA A 154 -2.30 4.94 -4.48
C ALA A 154 -1.50 4.67 -3.18
N ARG A 155 -2.14 4.73 -2.01
CA ARG A 155 -1.51 4.38 -0.73
C ARG A 155 -1.17 2.89 -0.64
N MET A 156 -2.05 2.00 -1.10
CA MET A 156 -1.81 0.55 -1.11
C MET A 156 -0.72 0.12 -2.09
N SER A 157 -0.53 0.84 -3.19
CA SER A 157 0.47 0.52 -4.21
C SER A 157 1.78 1.28 -4.01
N GLY A 158 1.75 2.61 -4.06
CA GLY A 158 2.93 3.48 -4.05
C GLY A 158 3.51 3.68 -2.65
N ASP A 159 2.69 4.12 -1.68
CA ASP A 159 3.17 4.43 -0.34
C ASP A 159 3.74 3.21 0.39
N VAL A 160 3.15 2.04 0.18
CA VAL A 160 3.67 0.79 0.77
C VAL A 160 5.08 0.48 0.27
N LEU A 161 5.39 0.72 -1.01
CA LEU A 161 6.73 0.51 -1.57
C LEU A 161 7.74 1.52 -1.03
N GLU A 162 7.32 2.77 -0.78
CA GLU A 162 8.17 3.77 -0.15
C GLU A 162 8.49 3.42 1.32
N VAL A 163 7.51 2.91 2.06
CA VAL A 163 7.72 2.39 3.42
C VAL A 163 8.67 1.20 3.40
N GLU A 164 8.49 0.26 2.46
CA GLU A 164 9.40 -0.87 2.24
C GLU A 164 10.83 -0.41 2.03
N SER A 165 11.05 0.48 1.05
CA SER A 165 12.38 1.03 0.72
C SER A 165 13.02 1.72 1.94
N SER A 166 12.22 2.43 2.72
CA SER A 166 12.65 3.08 3.96
C SER A 166 13.07 2.07 5.03
N ILE A 167 12.28 1.01 5.24
CA ILE A 167 12.60 -0.06 6.20
C ILE A 167 13.90 -0.74 5.79
N MET A 168 14.06 -1.10 4.52
CA MET A 168 15.28 -1.76 4.01
C MET A 168 16.52 -0.86 4.19
N SER A 169 16.43 0.41 3.77
CA SER A 169 17.52 1.38 3.96
C SER A 169 17.92 1.53 5.42
N SER A 170 16.98 1.37 6.32
CA SER A 170 17.24 1.50 7.76
C SER A 170 17.81 0.24 8.38
N LEU A 171 17.40 -0.93 7.94
CA LEU A 171 18.04 -2.18 8.34
C LEU A 171 19.50 -2.19 7.89
N ASP A 172 19.78 -1.74 6.67
CA ASP A 172 21.15 -1.56 6.19
C ASP A 172 21.93 -0.54 7.03
N MET A 173 21.32 0.60 7.37
CA MET A 173 21.95 1.65 8.16
C MET A 173 22.20 1.23 9.62
N LEU A 174 21.29 0.47 10.23
CA LEU A 174 21.38 0.10 11.64
C LEU A 174 22.19 -1.18 11.89
N PHE A 175 22.18 -2.13 10.96
CA PHE A 175 22.74 -3.46 11.19
C PHE A 175 23.85 -3.82 10.19
N LYS A 176 23.67 -3.60 8.90
CA LYS A 176 24.62 -4.04 7.88
C LYS A 176 25.84 -3.13 7.82
N ASN A 177 25.63 -1.84 7.59
CA ASN A 177 26.73 -0.90 7.36
C ASN A 177 27.57 -0.61 8.61
N PRO A 178 27.02 -0.50 9.85
CA PRO A 178 27.84 -0.33 11.05
C PRO A 178 28.81 -1.47 11.28
N VAL A 179 28.39 -2.72 11.03
CA VAL A 179 29.27 -3.89 11.15
C VAL A 179 30.47 -3.73 10.22
N LEU A 180 30.24 -3.39 8.94
CA LEU A 180 31.32 -3.18 7.96
C LEU A 180 32.22 -2.01 8.33
N ILE A 181 31.63 -0.88 8.75
CA ILE A 181 32.39 0.31 9.15
C ILE A 181 33.26 0.01 10.36
N ILE A 182 32.70 -0.63 11.42
CA ILE A 182 33.45 -0.98 12.62
C ILE A 182 34.57 -1.96 12.25
N ALA A 183 34.29 -3.00 11.44
CA ALA A 183 35.29 -3.97 11.02
C ALA A 183 36.45 -3.33 10.26
N TYR A 184 36.15 -2.49 9.25
CA TYR A 184 37.18 -1.81 8.46
C TYR A 184 37.94 -0.76 9.29
N PHE A 185 37.22 0.05 10.07
CA PHE A 185 37.84 1.07 10.92
C PHE A 185 38.74 0.47 11.99
N SER A 186 38.32 -0.61 12.65
CA SER A 186 39.15 -1.35 13.62
C SER A 186 40.41 -1.91 12.97
N THR A 187 40.27 -2.46 11.75
CA THR A 187 41.43 -2.97 11.01
C THR A 187 42.39 -1.84 10.61
N MET A 188 41.87 -0.71 10.14
CA MET A 188 42.67 0.46 9.82
C MET A 188 43.44 0.99 11.03
N LEU A 189 42.75 1.06 12.19
CA LEU A 189 43.35 1.49 13.45
C LEU A 189 44.44 0.52 13.90
N PHE A 190 44.21 -0.77 13.73
CA PHE A 190 45.16 -1.84 14.03
C PHE A 190 46.40 -1.76 13.16
N VAL A 191 46.24 -1.47 11.84
CA VAL A 191 47.35 -1.40 10.88
C VAL A 191 48.21 -0.13 11.10
N SER A 192 47.58 1.04 11.29
CA SER A 192 48.25 2.28 11.60
C SER A 192 47.32 3.31 12.22
N TRP A 193 47.54 3.61 13.46
CA TRP A 193 46.74 4.63 14.17
C TRP A 193 47.01 6.05 13.64
N GLN A 194 48.24 6.32 13.18
CA GLN A 194 48.62 7.64 12.64
C GLN A 194 47.88 7.93 11.33
N LEU A 195 47.88 6.95 10.38
CA LEU A 195 47.15 7.06 9.12
C LEU A 195 45.64 7.16 9.36
N THR A 196 45.13 6.39 10.33
CA THR A 196 43.70 6.36 10.63
C THR A 196 43.23 7.68 11.23
N LEU A 197 44.01 8.29 12.15
CA LEU A 197 43.71 9.60 12.69
C LEU A 197 43.73 10.68 11.59
N PHE A 198 44.71 10.63 10.70
CA PHE A 198 44.81 11.54 9.55
C PHE A 198 43.61 11.40 8.62
N THR A 199 43.22 10.17 8.30
CA THR A 199 42.03 9.87 7.47
C THR A 199 40.74 10.36 8.14
N LEU A 200 40.63 10.22 9.47
CA LEU A 200 39.45 10.65 10.23
C LEU A 200 39.24 12.19 10.16
N ILE A 201 40.28 12.98 9.94
CA ILE A 201 40.16 14.43 9.73
C ILE A 201 39.63 14.74 8.31
N ILE A 202 39.99 13.95 7.31
CA ILE A 202 39.61 14.18 5.90
C ILE A 202 38.16 13.77 5.63
N VAL A 203 37.70 12.65 6.19
CA VAL A 203 36.35 12.08 5.93
C VAL A 203 35.21 13.07 6.21
N PRO A 204 35.16 13.83 7.33
CA PRO A 204 34.14 14.84 7.57
C PRO A 204 34.10 15.96 6.54
N VAL A 205 35.23 16.39 6.06
CA VAL A 205 35.34 17.45 5.03
C VAL A 205 34.68 16.95 3.72
N MET A 206 34.98 15.71 3.33
CA MET A 206 34.37 15.07 2.18
C MET A 206 32.84 14.89 2.35
N GLY A 207 32.43 14.45 3.53
CA GLY A 207 31.02 14.31 3.88
C GLY A 207 30.25 15.63 3.83
N TRP A 208 30.89 16.74 4.24
CA TRP A 208 30.31 18.07 4.17
C TRP A 208 30.10 18.55 2.72
N ILE A 209 31.09 18.35 1.84
CA ILE A 209 31.01 18.68 0.41
C ILE A 209 29.87 17.87 -0.25
N MET A 210 29.82 16.55 -0.02
CA MET A 210 28.75 15.68 -0.56
C MET A 210 27.37 16.07 -0.01
N GLY A 211 27.29 16.46 1.26
CA GLY A 211 26.05 16.91 1.88
C GLY A 211 25.47 18.20 1.27
N MET A 212 26.31 19.10 0.80
CA MET A 212 25.87 20.32 0.07
C MET A 212 25.22 19.96 -1.27
N ILE A 213 25.78 19.00 -2.01
CA ILE A 213 25.24 18.52 -3.29
C ILE A 213 23.88 17.86 -3.05
N GLY A 214 23.78 16.98 -2.06
CA GLY A 214 22.55 16.27 -1.71
C GLY A 214 21.38 17.21 -1.33
N ARG A 215 21.63 18.27 -0.59
CA ARG A 215 20.59 19.27 -0.22
C ARG A 215 19.99 19.98 -1.43
N LYS A 216 20.82 20.39 -2.39
CA LYS A 216 20.37 21.04 -3.63
C LYS A 216 19.56 20.08 -4.52
N LEU A 217 19.92 18.79 -4.55
CA LEU A 217 19.21 17.75 -5.28
C LEU A 217 17.79 17.52 -4.70
N LYS A 218 17.67 17.43 -3.37
CA LYS A 218 16.37 17.22 -2.69
C LYS A 218 15.34 18.28 -3.05
N ARG A 219 15.72 19.57 -3.06
CA ARG A 219 14.80 20.67 -3.39
C ARG A 219 14.26 20.54 -4.82
N LYS A 220 15.12 20.24 -5.79
CA LYS A 220 14.72 20.11 -7.20
C LYS A 220 13.90 18.84 -7.47
N SER A 221 14.12 17.79 -6.73
CA SER A 221 13.31 16.56 -6.82
C SER A 221 11.87 16.80 -6.39
N ILE A 222 11.62 17.62 -5.37
CA ILE A 222 10.26 17.97 -4.92
C ILE A 222 9.51 18.76 -6.00
N GLU A 223 10.18 19.72 -6.66
CA GLU A 223 9.60 20.49 -7.77
C GLU A 223 9.19 19.55 -8.95
N ALA A 224 10.06 18.60 -9.32
CA ALA A 224 9.77 17.63 -10.36
C ALA A 224 8.61 16.68 -9.98
N GLN A 225 8.49 16.31 -8.71
CA GLN A 225 7.41 15.45 -8.25
C GLN A 225 6.04 16.13 -8.28
N ALA A 226 5.98 17.46 -8.02
CA ALA A 226 4.75 18.23 -8.19
C ALA A 226 4.29 18.24 -9.65
N LEU A 227 5.21 18.50 -10.60
CA LEU A 227 4.91 18.46 -12.03
C LEU A 227 4.49 17.07 -12.53
N TRP A 228 5.03 16.00 -11.95
CA TRP A 228 4.56 14.64 -12.22
C TRP A 228 3.10 14.45 -11.80
N SER A 229 2.73 14.93 -10.63
CA SER A 229 1.33 14.89 -10.16
C SER A 229 0.39 15.64 -11.11
N ASP A 230 0.79 16.83 -11.58
CA ASP A 230 0.01 17.60 -12.55
C ASP A 230 -0.16 16.86 -13.88
N THR A 231 0.91 16.17 -14.35
CA THR A 231 0.87 15.35 -15.58
C THR A 231 -0.11 14.19 -15.43
N MET A 232 -0.11 13.51 -14.27
CA MET A 232 -1.03 12.40 -14.02
C MET A 232 -2.48 12.88 -13.88
N SER A 233 -2.72 13.99 -13.20
CA SER A 233 -4.05 14.60 -13.10
C SER A 233 -4.61 14.98 -14.47
N GLN A 234 -3.77 15.50 -15.37
CA GLN A 234 -4.18 15.80 -16.75
C GLN A 234 -4.52 14.52 -17.53
N ALA A 235 -3.78 13.44 -17.35
CA ALA A 235 -4.08 12.16 -17.99
C ALA A 235 -5.40 11.58 -17.48
N GLU A 236 -5.64 11.62 -16.15
CA GLU A 236 -6.89 11.18 -15.54
C GLU A 236 -8.10 11.98 -16.01
N GLU A 237 -7.99 13.33 -16.08
CA GLU A 237 -9.01 14.22 -16.64
C GLU A 237 -9.33 13.86 -18.10
N THR A 238 -8.28 13.60 -18.90
CA THR A 238 -8.43 13.24 -20.31
C THR A 238 -9.14 11.90 -20.48
N LEU A 239 -8.74 10.86 -19.70
CA LEU A 239 -9.36 9.55 -19.77
C LEU A 239 -10.83 9.59 -19.30
N GLY A 240 -11.13 10.33 -18.25
CA GLY A 240 -12.49 10.53 -17.74
C GLY A 240 -13.39 11.28 -18.73
N GLY A 241 -12.81 12.23 -19.48
CA GLY A 241 -13.51 13.07 -20.48
C GLY A 241 -13.41 12.60 -21.93
N LEU A 242 -12.86 11.39 -22.20
CA LEU A 242 -12.51 10.97 -23.56
C LEU A 242 -13.67 11.02 -24.55
N ARG A 243 -14.90 10.65 -24.13
CA ARG A 243 -16.11 10.74 -24.98
C ARG A 243 -16.40 12.18 -25.41
N ILE A 244 -16.22 13.13 -24.47
CA ILE A 244 -16.46 14.57 -24.78
C ILE A 244 -15.37 15.08 -25.70
N ILE A 245 -14.12 14.74 -25.47
CA ILE A 245 -12.97 15.12 -26.31
C ILE A 245 -13.22 14.66 -27.76
N LYS A 246 -13.68 13.39 -27.93
CA LYS A 246 -14.02 12.82 -29.23
C LYS A 246 -15.22 13.51 -29.89
N ALA A 247 -16.28 13.76 -29.11
CA ALA A 247 -17.49 14.39 -29.60
C ALA A 247 -17.27 15.85 -30.12
N PHE A 248 -16.30 16.56 -29.51
CA PHE A 248 -15.96 17.93 -29.85
C PHE A 248 -14.69 18.06 -30.71
N CYS A 249 -14.11 16.96 -31.19
CA CYS A 249 -12.87 16.92 -31.96
C CYS A 249 -11.73 17.73 -31.33
N ALA A 250 -11.61 17.63 -29.99
CA ALA A 250 -10.72 18.46 -29.18
C ALA A 250 -9.35 17.78 -28.88
N GLU A 251 -8.99 16.70 -29.59
CA GLU A 251 -7.78 15.92 -29.37
C GLU A 251 -6.52 16.78 -29.48
N GLU A 252 -6.43 17.62 -30.51
CA GLU A 252 -5.25 18.44 -30.72
C GLU A 252 -5.05 19.45 -29.58
N LYS A 253 -6.15 20.04 -29.09
CA LYS A 253 -6.12 20.96 -27.93
C LYS A 253 -5.62 20.26 -26.67
N MET A 254 -6.11 19.05 -26.40
CA MET A 254 -5.70 18.26 -25.23
C MET A 254 -4.26 17.79 -25.37
N ASN A 255 -3.84 17.36 -26.58
CA ASN A 255 -2.44 16.97 -26.84
C ASN A 255 -1.48 18.14 -26.58
N LYS A 256 -1.78 19.34 -27.07
CA LYS A 256 -0.96 20.55 -26.82
C LYS A 256 -0.87 20.88 -25.32
N ARG A 257 -2.00 20.75 -24.59
CA ARG A 257 -2.03 20.99 -23.15
C ARG A 257 -1.17 19.98 -22.41
N PHE A 258 -1.30 18.70 -22.73
CA PHE A 258 -0.51 17.63 -22.15
C PHE A 258 0.98 17.79 -22.46
N ASP A 259 1.34 18.06 -23.73
CA ASP A 259 2.72 18.24 -24.16
C ASP A 259 3.41 19.38 -23.41
N LYS A 260 2.71 20.51 -23.19
CA LYS A 260 3.25 21.63 -22.41
C LYS A 260 3.61 21.24 -20.97
N ILE A 261 2.72 20.51 -20.30
CA ILE A 261 2.93 20.07 -18.91
C ILE A 261 4.04 19.02 -18.87
N ASN A 262 3.99 18.03 -19.76
CA ASN A 262 4.95 16.94 -19.85
C ASN A 262 6.36 17.43 -20.24
N SER A 263 6.45 18.42 -21.11
CA SER A 263 7.72 19.08 -21.46
C SER A 263 8.32 19.83 -20.27
N SER A 264 7.48 20.51 -19.48
CA SER A 264 7.95 21.16 -18.24
C SER A 264 8.44 20.13 -17.23
N TYR A 265 7.73 19.03 -17.04
CA TYR A 265 8.16 17.89 -16.21
C TYR A 265 9.51 17.33 -16.69
N ARG A 266 9.65 17.04 -18.01
CA ARG A 266 10.89 16.58 -18.62
C ARG A 266 12.07 17.48 -18.29
N ASP A 267 11.90 18.80 -18.43
CA ASP A 267 13.00 19.76 -18.21
C ASP A 267 13.44 19.81 -16.74
N HIS A 268 12.50 19.67 -15.81
CA HIS A 268 12.82 19.59 -14.38
C HIS A 268 13.44 18.24 -14.03
N LEU A 269 12.89 17.15 -14.54
CA LEU A 269 13.43 15.79 -14.32
C LEU A 269 14.84 15.66 -14.90
N MET A 270 15.09 16.21 -16.08
CA MET A 270 16.42 16.23 -16.70
C MET A 270 17.43 16.93 -15.80
N LYS A 271 17.10 18.10 -15.24
CA LYS A 271 17.97 18.81 -14.27
C LYS A 271 18.24 18.01 -13.00
N VAL A 272 17.22 17.27 -12.51
CA VAL A 272 17.36 16.37 -11.36
C VAL A 272 18.28 15.21 -11.70
N ASN A 273 18.03 14.53 -12.83
CA ASN A 273 18.80 13.34 -13.25
C ASN A 273 20.26 13.69 -13.57
N ILE A 274 20.54 14.82 -14.22
CA ILE A 274 21.93 15.28 -14.47
C ILE A 274 22.67 15.49 -13.14
N ARG A 275 22.02 16.14 -12.16
CA ARG A 275 22.63 16.33 -10.83
C ARG A 275 22.80 15.03 -10.07
N GLN A 276 21.83 14.12 -10.16
CA GLN A 276 21.93 12.79 -9.55
C GLN A 276 23.05 11.97 -10.18
N SER A 277 23.16 12.00 -11.51
CA SER A 277 24.22 11.33 -12.24
C SER A 277 25.61 11.93 -11.95
N SER A 278 25.70 13.23 -11.67
CA SER A 278 26.96 13.86 -11.28
C SER A 278 27.43 13.50 -9.87
N ALA A 279 26.54 12.98 -9.01
CA ALA A 279 26.90 12.62 -7.64
C ALA A 279 27.93 11.47 -7.58
N HIS A 280 27.82 10.48 -8.48
CA HIS A 280 28.75 9.34 -8.53
C HIS A 280 30.16 9.78 -8.98
N PRO A 281 30.35 10.44 -10.14
CA PRO A 281 31.67 10.94 -10.56
C PRO A 281 32.30 11.90 -9.55
N MET A 282 31.49 12.79 -8.94
CA MET A 282 31.99 13.68 -7.91
C MET A 282 32.49 12.93 -6.67
N SER A 283 31.72 11.91 -6.24
CA SER A 283 32.12 11.06 -5.12
C SER A 283 33.39 10.25 -5.44
N GLU A 284 33.55 9.79 -6.67
CA GLU A 284 34.75 9.08 -7.15
C GLU A 284 35.95 10.01 -7.20
N PHE A 285 35.80 11.21 -7.76
CA PHE A 285 36.84 12.23 -7.76
C PHE A 285 37.30 12.60 -6.35
N LEU A 286 36.36 12.90 -5.45
CA LEU A 286 36.68 13.20 -4.06
C LEU A 286 37.36 12.00 -3.36
N GLY A 287 36.88 10.77 -3.62
CA GLY A 287 37.51 9.56 -3.13
C GLY A 287 38.96 9.40 -3.62
N THR A 288 39.21 9.71 -4.90
CA THR A 288 40.55 9.69 -5.47
C THR A 288 41.44 10.76 -4.85
N VAL A 289 40.94 11.98 -4.65
CA VAL A 289 41.67 13.07 -3.94
C VAL A 289 42.04 12.60 -2.53
N MET A 290 41.14 11.97 -1.80
CA MET A 290 41.43 11.42 -0.48
C MET A 290 42.53 10.35 -0.54
N ILE A 291 42.44 9.43 -1.50
CA ILE A 291 43.46 8.39 -1.71
C ILE A 291 44.82 9.01 -1.99
N VAL A 292 44.90 10.04 -2.84
CA VAL A 292 46.16 10.73 -3.16
C VAL A 292 46.75 11.42 -1.93
N ILE A 293 45.94 12.11 -1.13
CA ILE A 293 46.39 12.75 0.11
C ILE A 293 46.90 11.71 1.12
N VAL A 294 46.18 10.60 1.29
CA VAL A 294 46.61 9.52 2.19
C VAL A 294 47.85 8.80 1.64
N LEU A 295 47.94 8.63 0.30
CA LEU A 295 49.11 8.05 -0.38
C LEU A 295 50.34 8.90 -0.13
N TRP A 296 50.23 10.22 -0.24
CA TRP A 296 51.36 11.14 0.01
C TRP A 296 51.85 11.07 1.46
N PHE A 297 50.92 11.18 2.43
CA PHE A 297 51.29 11.10 3.85
C PHE A 297 51.79 9.71 4.25
N GLY A 298 51.09 8.66 3.86
CA GLY A 298 51.48 7.27 4.14
C GLY A 298 52.76 6.86 3.42
N GLY A 299 52.96 7.32 2.18
CA GLY A 299 54.20 7.14 1.42
C GLY A 299 55.41 7.76 2.14
N MET A 300 55.27 8.95 2.75
CA MET A 300 56.32 9.54 3.58
C MET A 300 56.67 8.65 4.80
N LEU A 301 55.66 8.05 5.44
CA LEU A 301 55.89 7.11 6.57
C LEU A 301 56.63 5.85 6.14
N VAL A 302 56.29 5.30 4.97
CA VAL A 302 56.94 4.11 4.40
C VAL A 302 58.39 4.41 3.97
N LEU A 303 58.63 5.51 3.26
CA LEU A 303 59.97 5.91 2.77
C LEU A 303 60.93 6.27 3.91
N ASN A 304 60.41 6.77 5.01
CA ASN A 304 61.23 7.10 6.20
C ASN A 304 61.42 5.91 7.16
N ASN A 305 61.01 4.71 6.76
CA ASN A 305 61.01 3.46 7.58
C ASN A 305 60.31 3.65 8.95
N GLN A 306 59.28 4.49 9.01
CA GLN A 306 58.52 4.78 10.20
C GLN A 306 57.24 3.94 10.24
N ALA A 307 57.23 2.86 10.98
CA ALA A 307 56.04 2.11 11.44
C ALA A 307 55.23 1.27 10.40
N ILE A 308 55.41 1.37 9.08
CA ILE A 308 54.64 0.64 8.08
C ILE A 308 55.48 0.16 6.91
N THR A 309 55.32 -1.13 6.51
CA THR A 309 55.92 -1.65 5.28
C THR A 309 55.07 -1.33 4.05
N GLY A 310 55.67 -1.34 2.85
CA GLY A 310 54.96 -1.09 1.58
C GLY A 310 53.74 -1.99 1.36
N PRO A 311 53.85 -3.32 1.50
CA PRO A 311 52.71 -4.24 1.39
C PRO A 311 51.57 -3.98 2.38
N THR A 312 51.91 -3.67 3.63
CA THR A 312 50.91 -3.33 4.66
C THR A 312 50.22 -1.98 4.37
N PHE A 313 50.95 -1.03 3.79
CA PHE A 313 50.36 0.23 3.33
C PHE A 313 49.37 0.03 2.18
N ILE A 314 49.69 -0.82 1.22
CA ILE A 314 48.77 -1.15 0.12
C ILE A 314 47.49 -1.81 0.70
N TYR A 315 47.65 -2.73 1.64
CA TYR A 315 46.51 -3.34 2.35
C TYR A 315 45.63 -2.27 3.05
N TYR A 316 46.24 -1.31 3.75
CA TYR A 316 45.53 -0.19 4.35
C TYR A 316 44.71 0.59 3.32
N MET A 317 45.30 0.88 2.15
CA MET A 317 44.64 1.63 1.07
C MET A 317 43.42 0.86 0.49
N VAL A 318 43.50 -0.46 0.38
CA VAL A 318 42.37 -1.30 -0.07
C VAL A 318 41.21 -1.25 0.94
N ILE A 319 41.51 -1.30 2.24
CA ILE A 319 40.48 -1.19 3.29
C ILE A 319 39.85 0.21 3.29
N LEU A 320 40.71 1.26 3.18
CA LEU A 320 40.23 2.64 3.10
C LEU A 320 39.28 2.86 1.91
N TYR A 321 39.60 2.29 0.75
CA TYR A 321 38.71 2.33 -0.41
C TYR A 321 37.39 1.59 -0.14
N SER A 322 37.45 0.46 0.55
CA SER A 322 36.28 -0.38 0.82
C SER A 322 35.28 0.25 1.79
N ILE A 323 35.72 1.16 2.68
CA ILE A 323 34.83 1.86 3.65
C ILE A 323 33.95 2.91 2.97
N ILE A 324 34.30 3.36 1.77
CA ILE A 324 33.55 4.40 1.03
C ILE A 324 32.12 3.92 0.72
N ASN A 325 31.93 2.67 0.34
CA ASN A 325 30.62 2.16 -0.03
C ASN A 325 29.60 2.11 1.14
N PRO A 326 29.92 1.55 2.32
CA PRO A 326 29.07 1.65 3.50
C PRO A 326 28.70 3.09 3.87
N LEU A 327 29.63 4.05 3.74
CA LEU A 327 29.37 5.48 4.01
C LEU A 327 28.39 6.09 3.00
N LYS A 328 28.45 5.73 1.73
CA LYS A 328 27.48 6.17 0.70
C LYS A 328 26.07 5.69 1.02
N GLU A 329 25.91 4.47 1.52
CA GLU A 329 24.59 3.91 1.87
C GLU A 329 23.93 4.66 3.05
N PHE A 330 24.69 5.25 3.97
CA PHE A 330 24.15 6.17 4.99
C PHE A 330 23.48 7.39 4.36
N SER A 331 24.08 7.97 3.32
CA SER A 331 23.49 9.12 2.60
C SER A 331 22.17 8.73 1.92
N LYS A 332 22.09 7.54 1.34
CA LYS A 332 20.88 7.01 0.72
C LYS A 332 19.79 6.77 1.76
N ALA A 333 20.12 6.19 2.92
CA ALA A 333 19.20 6.00 4.02
C ALA A 333 18.64 7.33 4.55
N SER A 334 19.46 8.38 4.64
CA SER A 334 19.03 9.70 5.08
C SER A 334 17.99 10.36 4.15
N TYR A 335 17.90 9.93 2.90
CA TYR A 335 16.87 10.34 1.94
C TYR A 335 15.62 9.44 2.01
N ASN A 336 15.80 8.11 2.04
CA ASN A 336 14.70 7.15 1.98
C ASN A 336 13.88 7.13 3.29
N ILE A 337 14.52 7.29 4.44
CA ILE A 337 13.83 7.24 5.75
C ILE A 337 12.76 8.33 5.88
N PRO A 338 13.02 9.63 5.66
CA PRO A 338 11.99 10.67 5.73
C PRO A 338 10.86 10.46 4.71
N LYS A 339 11.18 9.96 3.51
CA LYS A 339 10.20 9.68 2.47
C LYS A 339 9.24 8.57 2.89
N GLY A 340 9.78 7.47 3.40
CA GLY A 340 8.96 6.37 3.92
C GLY A 340 8.16 6.73 5.17
N LEU A 341 8.67 7.62 6.05
CA LEU A 341 7.89 8.14 7.18
C LEU A 341 6.68 8.95 6.71
N ALA A 342 6.85 9.83 5.73
CA ALA A 342 5.73 10.59 5.16
C ALA A 342 4.68 9.65 4.50
N SER A 343 5.12 8.59 3.81
CA SER A 343 4.22 7.58 3.27
C SER A 343 3.53 6.76 4.37
N MET A 344 4.23 6.44 5.46
CA MET A 344 3.62 5.75 6.61
C MET A 344 2.57 6.62 7.30
N GLU A 345 2.80 7.93 7.43
CA GLU A 345 1.81 8.86 7.96
C GLU A 345 0.52 8.86 7.13
N ARG A 346 0.62 8.81 5.79
CA ARG A 346 -0.56 8.69 4.91
C ARG A 346 -1.27 7.35 5.07
N ILE A 347 -0.53 6.25 5.20
CA ILE A 347 -1.08 4.92 5.50
C ILE A 347 -1.76 4.92 6.87
N ASP A 348 -1.16 5.55 7.88
CA ASP A 348 -1.71 5.60 9.23
C ASP A 348 -3.02 6.39 9.30
N LYS A 349 -3.28 7.36 8.41
CA LYS A 349 -4.61 7.98 8.29
C LYS A 349 -5.72 6.96 8.02
N ILE A 350 -5.40 5.86 7.29
CA ILE A 350 -6.36 4.76 7.10
C ILE A 350 -6.34 3.82 8.31
N LEU A 351 -5.16 3.35 8.72
CA LEU A 351 -5.04 2.32 9.75
C LEU A 351 -5.54 2.77 11.12
N LEU A 352 -5.35 4.04 11.46
CA LEU A 352 -5.76 4.67 12.71
C LEU A 352 -7.12 5.36 12.61
N ALA A 353 -7.76 5.36 11.43
CA ALA A 353 -9.09 5.95 11.27
C ALA A 353 -10.08 5.35 12.27
N GLU A 354 -10.82 6.20 12.95
CA GLU A 354 -11.81 5.76 13.92
C GLU A 354 -13.02 5.15 13.21
N LYS A 355 -13.54 4.07 13.78
CA LYS A 355 -14.85 3.53 13.39
C LYS A 355 -15.90 4.43 14.02
N THR A 356 -16.50 5.32 13.23
CA THR A 356 -17.58 6.21 13.70
C THR A 356 -18.79 5.40 14.16
N ILE A 357 -19.04 4.24 13.52
CA ILE A 357 -20.08 3.29 13.94
C ILE A 357 -19.41 2.23 14.81
N LYS A 358 -19.69 2.28 16.10
CA LYS A 358 -19.18 1.32 17.08
C LYS A 358 -20.32 0.41 17.53
N GLU A 359 -20.08 -0.88 17.53
CA GLU A 359 -20.98 -1.86 18.14
C GLU A 359 -20.82 -1.79 19.66
N LYS A 360 -21.91 -1.96 20.40
CA LYS A 360 -21.86 -2.04 21.87
C LYS A 360 -21.12 -3.31 22.29
N GLU A 361 -20.51 -3.32 23.47
CA GLU A 361 -19.79 -4.51 24.00
C GLU A 361 -20.74 -5.71 24.16
N ASN A 362 -22.01 -5.47 24.50
CA ASN A 362 -23.05 -6.48 24.58
C ASN A 362 -24.24 -6.06 23.68
N PRO A 363 -24.16 -6.27 22.35
CA PRO A 363 -25.22 -5.93 21.44
C PRO A 363 -26.44 -6.84 21.67
N LYS A 364 -27.64 -6.30 21.51
CA LYS A 364 -28.86 -7.09 21.49
C LYS A 364 -28.91 -7.90 20.20
N HIS A 365 -29.28 -9.17 20.32
CA HIS A 365 -29.50 -10.05 19.17
C HIS A 365 -30.96 -9.96 18.71
N ILE A 366 -31.15 -9.93 17.38
CA ILE A 366 -32.46 -9.99 16.74
C ILE A 366 -32.41 -11.10 15.68
N ALA A 367 -33.19 -12.14 15.88
CA ALA A 367 -33.21 -13.29 14.98
C ALA A 367 -34.27 -13.18 13.86
N SER A 368 -35.36 -12.43 14.11
CA SER A 368 -36.48 -12.23 13.19
C SER A 368 -37.02 -10.82 13.28
N PHE A 369 -37.73 -10.40 12.25
CA PHE A 369 -38.47 -9.13 12.23
C PHE A 369 -39.94 -9.41 12.36
N GLU A 370 -40.61 -8.88 13.42
CA GLU A 370 -41.97 -9.28 13.78
C GLU A 370 -43.02 -8.16 13.68
N HIS A 371 -42.66 -6.88 13.89
CA HIS A 371 -43.64 -5.83 14.01
C HIS A 371 -43.45 -4.67 13.04
N GLN A 372 -42.43 -3.82 13.23
CA GLN A 372 -42.31 -2.58 12.47
C GLN A 372 -40.90 -1.97 12.52
N ILE A 373 -40.60 -1.12 11.54
CA ILE A 373 -39.49 -0.19 11.57
C ILE A 373 -40.05 1.18 11.93
N GLU A 374 -39.41 1.92 12.83
CA GLU A 374 -39.91 3.21 13.30
C GLU A 374 -38.77 4.25 13.34
N PHE A 375 -39.04 5.41 12.77
CA PHE A 375 -38.21 6.62 12.89
C PHE A 375 -38.91 7.57 13.84
N ARG A 376 -38.25 7.96 14.94
CA ARG A 376 -38.75 8.89 15.95
C ARG A 376 -37.89 10.14 15.98
N HIS A 377 -38.44 11.27 15.55
CA HIS A 377 -37.78 12.57 15.53
C HIS A 377 -36.37 12.56 14.94
N VAL A 378 -36.19 11.82 13.84
CA VAL A 378 -34.87 11.56 13.25
C VAL A 378 -34.39 12.78 12.47
N SER A 379 -33.25 13.34 12.90
CA SER A 379 -32.49 14.34 12.13
C SER A 379 -31.11 13.83 11.82
N PHE A 380 -30.66 14.06 10.57
CA PHE A 380 -29.37 13.58 10.07
C PHE A 380 -28.66 14.62 9.21
N ARG A 381 -27.32 14.71 9.34
CA ARG A 381 -26.47 15.59 8.53
C ARG A 381 -25.19 14.89 8.07
N TYR A 382 -24.70 15.29 6.90
CA TYR A 382 -23.33 15.00 6.45
C TYR A 382 -22.45 16.22 6.77
N GLY A 383 -21.44 16.06 7.61
CA GLY A 383 -20.66 17.19 8.11
C GLY A 383 -21.57 18.23 8.78
N ASP A 384 -21.59 19.47 8.27
CA ASP A 384 -22.40 20.56 8.80
C ASP A 384 -23.75 20.75 8.10
N LYS A 385 -24.01 19.99 7.01
CA LYS A 385 -25.24 20.17 6.20
C LYS A 385 -26.33 19.19 6.63
N TRP A 386 -27.44 19.72 7.19
CA TRP A 386 -28.63 18.94 7.46
C TRP A 386 -29.26 18.41 6.19
N VAL A 387 -29.59 17.11 6.18
CA VAL A 387 -30.21 16.39 5.05
C VAL A 387 -31.59 15.85 5.42
N LEU A 388 -31.76 15.42 6.66
CA LEU A 388 -33.06 15.01 7.21
C LEU A 388 -33.33 15.81 8.47
N GLN A 389 -34.60 16.22 8.67
CA GLN A 389 -35.03 17.03 9.80
C GLN A 389 -36.36 16.54 10.31
N ASP A 390 -36.40 16.10 11.57
CA ASP A 390 -37.61 15.69 12.32
C ASP A 390 -38.45 14.67 11.57
N ILE A 391 -37.83 13.60 11.06
CA ILE A 391 -38.50 12.52 10.37
C ILE A 391 -39.22 11.63 11.40
N ASN A 392 -40.54 11.50 11.23
CA ASN A 392 -41.40 10.59 11.97
C ASN A 392 -42.09 9.64 10.97
N LEU A 393 -41.75 8.34 10.99
CA LEU A 393 -42.25 7.35 10.04
C LEU A 393 -42.35 5.99 10.71
N VAL A 394 -43.47 5.29 10.51
CA VAL A 394 -43.69 3.92 10.94
C VAL A 394 -43.92 3.05 9.70
N ILE A 395 -43.20 1.94 9.61
CA ILE A 395 -43.26 0.98 8.50
C ILE A 395 -43.67 -0.39 9.08
N PRO A 396 -44.95 -0.73 9.06
CA PRO A 396 -45.45 -2.00 9.62
C PRO A 396 -44.95 -3.23 8.82
N LYS A 397 -44.81 -4.38 9.47
CA LYS A 397 -44.46 -5.65 8.82
C LYS A 397 -45.39 -5.96 7.67
N GLY A 398 -44.81 -6.37 6.54
CA GLY A 398 -45.54 -6.77 5.34
C GLY A 398 -46.10 -5.60 4.51
N LYS A 399 -45.82 -4.35 4.89
CA LYS A 399 -46.24 -3.15 4.16
C LYS A 399 -45.17 -2.63 3.24
N THR A 400 -45.58 -2.02 2.13
CA THR A 400 -44.75 -1.33 1.18
C THR A 400 -44.88 0.19 1.34
N ILE A 401 -43.80 0.85 1.75
CA ILE A 401 -43.75 2.31 1.85
C ILE A 401 -42.90 2.84 0.68
N ALA A 402 -43.46 3.78 -0.07
CA ALA A 402 -42.75 4.42 -1.17
C ALA A 402 -42.27 5.82 -0.76
N LEU A 403 -41.00 6.11 -1.05
CA LEU A 403 -40.39 7.44 -0.83
C LEU A 403 -40.28 8.18 -2.16
N VAL A 404 -40.94 9.33 -2.30
CA VAL A 404 -40.92 10.18 -3.48
C VAL A 404 -40.40 11.57 -3.13
N GLY A 405 -39.97 12.32 -4.14
CA GLY A 405 -39.48 13.69 -3.98
C GLY A 405 -38.36 14.04 -4.93
N GLN A 406 -37.96 15.29 -4.94
CA GLN A 406 -36.90 15.79 -5.80
C GLN A 406 -35.55 15.09 -5.52
N SER A 407 -34.65 15.10 -6.52
CA SER A 407 -33.28 14.63 -6.34
C SER A 407 -32.59 15.47 -5.25
N GLY A 408 -31.85 14.80 -4.34
CA GLY A 408 -31.22 15.47 -3.19
C GLY A 408 -32.15 15.72 -2.00
N GLY A 409 -33.43 15.32 -2.03
CA GLY A 409 -34.41 15.49 -0.93
C GLY A 409 -34.19 14.60 0.29
N GLY A 410 -33.13 13.74 0.33
CA GLY A 410 -32.80 12.90 1.48
C GLY A 410 -33.32 11.45 1.43
N LYS A 411 -33.97 11.02 0.33
CA LYS A 411 -34.58 9.66 0.19
C LYS A 411 -33.57 8.54 0.43
N SER A 412 -32.44 8.51 -0.31
CA SER A 412 -31.39 7.49 -0.15
C SER A 412 -30.75 7.56 1.23
N THR A 413 -30.56 8.78 1.78
CA THR A 413 -30.06 8.96 3.14
C THR A 413 -31.00 8.32 4.18
N LEU A 414 -32.32 8.49 4.02
CA LEU A 414 -33.31 7.93 4.96
C LEU A 414 -33.23 6.39 4.98
N VAL A 415 -33.17 5.75 3.83
CA VAL A 415 -33.09 4.28 3.76
C VAL A 415 -31.74 3.73 4.22
N ASP A 416 -30.63 4.48 4.07
CA ASP A 416 -29.30 4.12 4.54
C ASP A 416 -29.18 4.09 6.06
N LEU A 417 -30.09 4.76 6.78
CA LEU A 417 -30.14 4.72 8.25
C LEU A 417 -30.70 3.38 8.78
N ILE A 418 -31.52 2.66 8.01
CA ILE A 418 -32.12 1.38 8.43
C ILE A 418 -31.03 0.30 8.63
N PRO A 419 -30.10 0.04 7.68
CA PRO A 419 -28.99 -0.91 7.88
C PRO A 419 -27.84 -0.33 8.72
N ARG A 420 -28.06 0.85 9.32
CA ARG A 420 -27.08 1.57 10.13
C ARG A 420 -25.76 1.73 9.35
N TYR A 421 -25.85 2.30 8.11
CA TYR A 421 -24.64 2.77 7.42
C TYR A 421 -24.14 4.08 8.00
N TYR A 422 -25.02 4.82 8.65
CA TYR A 422 -24.76 6.04 9.41
C TYR A 422 -25.54 6.02 10.72
N ASP A 423 -25.05 6.69 11.76
CA ASP A 423 -25.76 6.92 13.00
C ASP A 423 -26.44 8.30 12.98
N VAL A 424 -27.69 8.39 13.43
CA VAL A 424 -28.46 9.64 13.50
C VAL A 424 -27.88 10.57 14.58
N GLN A 425 -27.94 11.89 14.33
CA GLN A 425 -27.51 12.89 15.31
C GLN A 425 -28.61 13.18 16.34
N GLU A 426 -29.89 13.20 15.90
CA GLU A 426 -31.04 13.41 16.78
C GLU A 426 -32.09 12.34 16.49
N GLY A 427 -32.87 12.00 17.53
CA GLY A 427 -33.88 10.96 17.43
C GLY A 427 -33.30 9.54 17.40
N GLU A 428 -34.13 8.59 16.99
CA GLU A 428 -33.79 7.17 16.97
C GLU A 428 -34.47 6.41 15.82
N VAL A 429 -33.80 5.38 15.33
CA VAL A 429 -34.35 4.40 14.40
C VAL A 429 -34.51 3.09 15.17
N LEU A 430 -35.71 2.53 15.14
CA LEU A 430 -36.07 1.32 15.89
C LEU A 430 -36.49 0.22 14.93
N ILE A 431 -36.12 -1.01 15.25
CA ILE A 431 -36.68 -2.23 14.65
C ILE A 431 -37.29 -3.05 15.77
N ASP A 432 -38.58 -3.32 15.67
CA ASP A 432 -39.37 -4.01 16.71
C ASP A 432 -39.19 -3.37 18.11
N GLY A 433 -39.11 -2.04 18.17
CA GLY A 433 -38.94 -1.28 19.41
C GLY A 433 -37.50 -1.26 19.94
N ILE A 434 -36.53 -1.90 19.27
CA ILE A 434 -35.12 -1.88 19.66
C ILE A 434 -34.36 -0.88 18.79
N ASN A 435 -33.63 0.05 19.42
CA ASN A 435 -32.82 1.01 18.70
C ASN A 435 -31.72 0.28 17.89
N VAL A 436 -31.55 0.63 16.61
CA VAL A 436 -30.53 0.02 15.72
C VAL A 436 -29.11 0.21 16.25
N LYS A 437 -28.86 1.22 17.10
CA LYS A 437 -27.57 1.43 17.79
C LYS A 437 -27.28 0.36 18.84
N ASP A 438 -28.31 -0.34 19.32
CA ASP A 438 -28.21 -1.38 20.34
C ASP A 438 -28.11 -2.79 19.76
N LEU A 439 -28.46 -2.94 18.47
CA LEU A 439 -28.44 -4.21 17.77
C LEU A 439 -27.02 -4.59 17.29
N GLY A 440 -26.74 -5.88 17.25
CA GLY A 440 -25.60 -6.42 16.52
C GLY A 440 -25.69 -6.06 15.04
N ILE A 441 -24.64 -5.43 14.49
CA ILE A 441 -24.64 -4.94 13.11
C ILE A 441 -24.82 -6.10 12.11
N HIS A 442 -24.25 -7.25 12.41
CA HIS A 442 -24.38 -8.44 11.58
C HIS A 442 -25.85 -8.92 11.55
N ASP A 443 -26.48 -9.07 12.71
CA ASP A 443 -27.85 -9.54 12.83
C ASP A 443 -28.82 -8.56 12.16
N LEU A 444 -28.65 -7.26 12.41
CA LEU A 444 -29.43 -6.20 11.76
C LEU A 444 -29.38 -6.32 10.23
N ARG A 445 -28.17 -6.44 9.66
CA ARG A 445 -27.98 -6.48 8.21
C ARG A 445 -28.37 -7.81 7.60
N GLN A 446 -28.43 -8.89 8.37
CA GLN A 446 -28.99 -10.17 7.91
C GLN A 446 -30.50 -10.06 7.61
N LEU A 447 -31.23 -9.27 8.37
CA LEU A 447 -32.66 -9.03 8.17
C LEU A 447 -32.97 -8.16 6.93
N ILE A 448 -31.98 -7.49 6.34
CA ILE A 448 -32.18 -6.48 5.31
C ILE A 448 -31.59 -6.95 3.98
N GLY A 449 -32.37 -6.86 2.92
CA GLY A 449 -31.92 -6.98 1.53
C GLY A 449 -31.95 -5.62 0.85
N ASN A 450 -30.92 -5.35 0.05
CA ASN A 450 -30.80 -4.08 -0.66
C ASN A 450 -30.65 -4.31 -2.16
N VAL A 451 -31.47 -3.64 -2.96
CA VAL A 451 -31.36 -3.57 -4.41
C VAL A 451 -31.13 -2.11 -4.79
N ASN A 452 -29.90 -1.81 -5.18
CA ASN A 452 -29.46 -0.45 -5.46
C ASN A 452 -29.81 0.00 -6.89
N GLN A 453 -29.84 1.30 -7.11
CA GLN A 453 -30.03 1.94 -8.42
C GLN A 453 -28.99 1.44 -9.42
N GLU A 454 -27.73 1.43 -9.04
CA GLU A 454 -26.64 0.84 -9.82
C GLU A 454 -26.38 -0.59 -9.33
N ALA A 455 -26.65 -1.58 -10.16
CA ALA A 455 -26.41 -2.99 -9.85
C ALA A 455 -24.91 -3.26 -9.83
N ILE A 456 -24.34 -3.31 -8.61
CA ILE A 456 -22.92 -3.60 -8.42
C ILE A 456 -22.71 -5.11 -8.45
N LEU A 457 -22.00 -5.58 -9.47
CA LEU A 457 -21.61 -6.97 -9.66
C LEU A 457 -20.08 -7.09 -9.58
N PHE A 458 -19.62 -8.26 -9.09
CA PHE A 458 -18.19 -8.55 -8.98
C PHE A 458 -17.70 -9.28 -10.23
N ASN A 459 -16.41 -9.15 -10.53
CA ASN A 459 -15.75 -9.89 -11.60
C ASN A 459 -15.63 -11.37 -11.20
N ASP A 460 -16.73 -12.10 -11.35
CA ASP A 460 -16.91 -13.47 -10.95
C ASP A 460 -18.02 -14.11 -11.81
N THR A 461 -18.38 -15.36 -11.54
CA THR A 461 -19.45 -16.09 -12.23
C THR A 461 -20.84 -15.55 -11.86
N PHE A 462 -21.87 -15.89 -12.66
CA PHE A 462 -23.26 -15.63 -12.28
C PHE A 462 -23.59 -16.31 -10.94
N ARG A 463 -23.17 -17.58 -10.75
CA ARG A 463 -23.34 -18.34 -9.51
C ARG A 463 -22.87 -17.53 -8.31
N ASN A 464 -21.61 -17.11 -8.30
CA ASN A 464 -21.00 -16.41 -7.17
C ASN A 464 -21.61 -15.03 -6.96
N ASN A 465 -22.04 -14.35 -8.01
CA ASN A 465 -22.73 -13.07 -7.89
C ASN A 465 -24.13 -13.22 -7.28
N ILE A 466 -24.89 -14.26 -7.63
CA ILE A 466 -26.22 -14.53 -7.06
C ILE A 466 -26.08 -15.02 -5.61
N ALA A 467 -25.14 -15.94 -5.35
CA ALA A 467 -24.90 -16.50 -4.03
C ALA A 467 -24.14 -15.56 -3.07
N PHE A 468 -23.83 -14.34 -3.50
CA PHE A 468 -23.07 -13.39 -2.69
C PHE A 468 -23.75 -13.11 -1.33
N GLY A 469 -23.09 -13.52 -0.24
CA GLY A 469 -23.62 -13.37 1.13
C GLY A 469 -24.48 -14.55 1.61
N VAL A 470 -24.53 -15.66 0.85
CA VAL A 470 -25.18 -16.92 1.25
C VAL A 470 -24.20 -18.08 1.04
N ASP A 471 -23.46 -18.46 2.08
CA ASP A 471 -22.32 -19.38 1.98
C ASP A 471 -22.67 -20.82 1.56
N LYS A 472 -23.93 -21.27 1.74
CA LYS A 472 -24.37 -22.64 1.52
C LYS A 472 -25.59 -22.75 0.59
N ALA A 473 -25.65 -21.88 -0.42
CA ALA A 473 -26.72 -21.96 -1.41
C ALA A 473 -26.54 -23.19 -2.30
N THR A 474 -27.62 -23.98 -2.49
CA THR A 474 -27.60 -25.07 -3.44
C THR A 474 -27.84 -24.56 -4.87
N ASP A 475 -27.49 -25.40 -5.86
CA ASP A 475 -27.68 -25.06 -7.27
C ASP A 475 -29.15 -24.85 -7.61
N GLU A 476 -30.04 -25.63 -6.99
CA GLU A 476 -31.47 -25.49 -7.14
C GLU A 476 -31.99 -24.16 -6.60
N GLN A 477 -31.50 -23.74 -5.43
CA GLN A 477 -31.86 -22.44 -4.83
C GLN A 477 -31.38 -21.26 -5.69
N ILE A 478 -30.17 -21.34 -6.24
CA ILE A 478 -29.63 -20.31 -7.14
C ILE A 478 -30.43 -20.24 -8.43
N ALA A 479 -30.75 -21.41 -9.02
CA ALA A 479 -31.56 -21.47 -10.23
C ALA A 479 -32.99 -20.96 -10.02
N GLU A 480 -33.60 -21.26 -8.88
CA GLU A 480 -34.95 -20.78 -8.53
C GLU A 480 -34.96 -19.26 -8.33
N ALA A 481 -33.97 -18.73 -7.61
CA ALA A 481 -33.80 -17.28 -7.44
C ALA A 481 -33.63 -16.59 -8.80
N ALA A 482 -32.84 -17.16 -9.72
CA ALA A 482 -32.67 -16.66 -11.07
C ALA A 482 -33.97 -16.69 -11.90
N LYS A 483 -34.78 -17.73 -11.76
CA LYS A 483 -36.12 -17.84 -12.44
C LYS A 483 -37.08 -16.76 -11.93
N ILE A 484 -37.17 -16.58 -10.61
CA ILE A 484 -38.05 -15.56 -10.00
C ILE A 484 -37.62 -14.14 -10.46
N ALA A 485 -36.30 -13.91 -10.60
CA ALA A 485 -35.75 -12.67 -11.08
C ALA A 485 -35.78 -12.49 -12.61
N ASN A 486 -36.40 -13.39 -13.36
CA ASN A 486 -36.38 -13.41 -14.84
C ASN A 486 -34.95 -13.41 -15.42
N ALA A 487 -33.97 -13.99 -14.69
CA ALA A 487 -32.56 -14.03 -15.08
C ALA A 487 -32.13 -15.38 -15.68
N TYR A 488 -32.86 -16.45 -15.40
CA TYR A 488 -32.49 -17.83 -15.73
C TYR A 488 -32.22 -18.04 -17.22
N ASP A 489 -33.08 -17.56 -18.11
CA ASP A 489 -33.00 -17.85 -19.54
C ASP A 489 -31.74 -17.26 -20.18
N PHE A 490 -31.42 -15.98 -19.90
CA PHE A 490 -30.21 -15.39 -20.47
C PHE A 490 -28.93 -15.94 -19.82
N ILE A 491 -29.00 -16.41 -18.55
CA ILE A 491 -27.88 -17.10 -17.92
C ILE A 491 -27.60 -18.42 -18.65
N MET A 492 -28.63 -19.21 -18.90
CA MET A 492 -28.50 -20.50 -19.59
C MET A 492 -28.11 -20.37 -21.06
N GLN A 493 -28.37 -19.23 -21.69
CA GLN A 493 -27.92 -18.91 -23.06
C GLN A 493 -26.45 -18.49 -23.10
N SER A 494 -25.81 -18.22 -21.96
CA SER A 494 -24.37 -17.88 -21.90
C SER A 494 -23.50 -19.14 -22.06
N GLU A 495 -22.23 -18.96 -22.48
CA GLU A 495 -21.34 -20.07 -22.89
C GLU A 495 -21.19 -21.18 -21.86
N GLN A 496 -21.23 -20.87 -20.57
CA GLN A 496 -21.03 -21.82 -19.45
C GLN A 496 -22.18 -21.73 -18.44
N GLY A 497 -23.35 -21.20 -18.82
CA GLY A 497 -24.49 -21.06 -17.93
C GLY A 497 -24.12 -20.28 -16.65
N PHE A 498 -24.45 -20.81 -15.48
CA PHE A 498 -24.15 -20.19 -14.20
C PHE A 498 -22.64 -19.99 -13.92
N GLU A 499 -21.77 -20.76 -14.56
CA GLU A 499 -20.29 -20.63 -14.40
C GLU A 499 -19.68 -19.60 -15.33
N THR A 500 -20.45 -18.92 -16.17
CA THR A 500 -19.96 -17.85 -17.03
C THR A 500 -19.52 -16.66 -16.19
N ASN A 501 -18.26 -16.21 -16.41
CA ASN A 501 -17.73 -15.00 -15.80
C ASN A 501 -18.32 -13.76 -16.50
N ILE A 502 -18.91 -12.87 -15.72
CA ILE A 502 -19.63 -11.68 -16.20
C ILE A 502 -18.74 -10.45 -16.45
N GLY A 503 -17.44 -10.55 -16.19
CA GLY A 503 -16.47 -9.47 -16.38
C GLY A 503 -16.50 -8.43 -15.27
N ASP A 504 -15.62 -7.43 -15.42
CA ASP A 504 -15.52 -6.36 -14.44
C ASP A 504 -16.83 -5.57 -14.36
N ARG A 505 -17.39 -5.45 -13.14
CA ARG A 505 -18.67 -4.80 -12.84
C ARG A 505 -19.83 -5.31 -13.70
N GLY A 506 -19.77 -6.54 -14.19
CA GLY A 506 -20.78 -7.07 -15.11
C GLY A 506 -20.78 -6.38 -16.48
N GLY A 507 -19.60 -5.95 -16.95
CA GLY A 507 -19.47 -5.17 -18.20
C GLY A 507 -19.90 -5.92 -19.45
N ARG A 508 -20.07 -7.26 -19.37
CA ARG A 508 -20.59 -8.09 -20.46
C ARG A 508 -22.13 -8.14 -20.52
N LEU A 509 -22.81 -7.53 -19.54
CA LEU A 509 -24.26 -7.60 -19.37
C LEU A 509 -24.91 -6.25 -19.74
N SER A 510 -26.14 -6.31 -20.25
CA SER A 510 -26.99 -5.13 -20.38
C SER A 510 -27.39 -4.57 -19.00
N GLY A 511 -27.86 -3.32 -18.95
CA GLY A 511 -28.33 -2.71 -17.70
C GLY A 511 -29.43 -3.55 -17.01
N GLY A 512 -30.41 -3.99 -17.77
CA GLY A 512 -31.51 -4.83 -17.28
C GLY A 512 -31.07 -6.23 -16.83
N GLN A 513 -30.07 -6.83 -17.50
CA GLN A 513 -29.48 -8.10 -17.06
C GLN A 513 -28.74 -7.95 -15.72
N ARG A 514 -27.91 -6.90 -15.58
CA ARG A 514 -27.25 -6.61 -14.28
C ARG A 514 -28.26 -6.45 -13.16
N GLN A 515 -29.33 -5.69 -13.42
CA GLN A 515 -30.37 -5.45 -12.41
C GLN A 515 -31.06 -6.76 -11.99
N ARG A 516 -31.42 -7.64 -12.96
CA ARG A 516 -32.04 -8.94 -12.67
C ARG A 516 -31.12 -9.87 -11.88
N VAL A 517 -29.80 -9.88 -12.13
CA VAL A 517 -28.83 -10.61 -11.30
C VAL A 517 -28.79 -10.05 -9.87
N SER A 518 -28.84 -8.74 -9.70
CA SER A 518 -28.92 -8.11 -8.37
C SER A 518 -30.21 -8.44 -7.63
N ILE A 519 -31.34 -8.51 -8.33
CA ILE A 519 -32.62 -8.95 -7.78
C ILE A 519 -32.56 -10.46 -7.39
N ALA A 520 -31.96 -11.32 -8.21
CA ALA A 520 -31.76 -12.74 -7.89
C ALA A 520 -30.95 -12.92 -6.60
N ARG A 521 -29.91 -12.09 -6.39
CA ARG A 521 -29.13 -12.04 -5.15
C ARG A 521 -30.02 -11.73 -3.93
N ALA A 522 -30.90 -10.74 -4.05
CA ALA A 522 -31.82 -10.36 -2.98
C ALA A 522 -32.89 -11.45 -2.73
N ILE A 523 -33.39 -12.13 -3.77
CA ILE A 523 -34.31 -13.23 -3.66
C ILE A 523 -33.66 -14.40 -2.91
N LEU A 524 -32.45 -14.79 -3.29
CA LEU A 524 -31.73 -15.92 -2.67
C LEU A 524 -31.45 -15.67 -1.18
N LYS A 525 -31.11 -14.45 -0.80
CA LYS A 525 -30.90 -14.07 0.60
C LYS A 525 -32.18 -14.15 1.43
N ASN A 526 -33.34 -13.97 0.81
CA ASN A 526 -34.68 -14.04 1.41
C ASN A 526 -34.88 -13.21 2.69
N PRO A 527 -34.55 -11.92 2.71
CA PRO A 527 -34.64 -11.08 3.91
C PRO A 527 -36.09 -10.64 4.17
N PRO A 528 -36.53 -10.46 5.44
CA PRO A 528 -37.85 -9.94 5.78
C PRO A 528 -38.04 -8.45 5.46
N ILE A 529 -36.99 -7.69 5.39
CA ILE A 529 -36.97 -6.24 5.08
C ILE A 529 -36.26 -6.02 3.75
N LEU A 530 -36.87 -5.27 2.84
CA LEU A 530 -36.31 -4.87 1.56
C LEU A 530 -36.15 -3.36 1.45
N ILE A 531 -35.01 -2.95 0.97
CA ILE A 531 -34.72 -1.57 0.54
C ILE A 531 -34.53 -1.61 -0.97
N LEU A 532 -35.36 -0.89 -1.70
CA LEU A 532 -35.35 -0.82 -3.16
C LEU A 532 -35.08 0.61 -3.60
N ASP A 533 -33.90 0.82 -4.18
CA ASP A 533 -33.54 2.07 -4.87
C ASP A 533 -33.31 1.74 -6.33
N VAL A 534 -34.39 1.67 -7.13
CA VAL A 534 -34.34 1.16 -8.50
C VAL A 534 -34.79 2.23 -9.49
N ALA A 535 -33.84 2.68 -10.34
CA ALA A 535 -34.12 3.53 -11.48
C ALA A 535 -34.19 2.68 -12.77
N THR A 536 -35.38 2.54 -13.35
CA THR A 536 -35.57 1.80 -14.61
C THR A 536 -35.49 2.70 -15.85
N SER A 537 -35.22 3.99 -15.68
CA SER A 537 -35.26 5.01 -16.75
C SER A 537 -34.23 4.79 -17.88
N ALA A 538 -33.17 4.02 -17.64
CA ALA A 538 -32.14 3.73 -18.63
C ALA A 538 -32.31 2.36 -19.31
N LEU A 539 -33.42 1.65 -19.05
CA LEU A 539 -33.71 0.33 -19.60
C LEU A 539 -34.62 0.43 -20.82
N ASP A 540 -34.46 -0.49 -21.77
CA ASP A 540 -35.44 -0.71 -22.85
C ASP A 540 -36.76 -1.26 -22.27
N THR A 541 -37.84 -1.05 -22.98
CA THR A 541 -39.21 -1.36 -22.52
C THR A 541 -39.39 -2.84 -22.08
N GLU A 542 -38.76 -3.79 -22.80
CA GLU A 542 -38.85 -5.21 -22.45
C GLU A 542 -38.08 -5.54 -21.16
N SER A 543 -36.82 -5.04 -21.06
CA SER A 543 -36.00 -5.19 -19.85
C SER A 543 -36.67 -4.53 -18.66
N GLU A 544 -37.26 -3.36 -18.81
CA GLU A 544 -37.99 -2.66 -17.76
C GLU A 544 -39.17 -3.53 -17.24
N ARG A 545 -40.00 -4.08 -18.16
CA ARG A 545 -41.12 -4.96 -17.77
C ARG A 545 -40.64 -6.17 -16.97
N LEU A 546 -39.56 -6.83 -17.42
CA LEU A 546 -39.02 -8.01 -16.75
C LEU A 546 -38.43 -7.67 -15.36
N VAL A 547 -37.80 -6.51 -15.21
CA VAL A 547 -37.29 -6.02 -13.91
C VAL A 547 -38.47 -5.69 -12.99
N GLN A 548 -39.51 -5.01 -13.49
CA GLN A 548 -40.67 -4.64 -12.71
C GLN A 548 -41.42 -5.90 -12.19
N ASP A 549 -41.67 -6.89 -13.05
CA ASP A 549 -42.27 -8.16 -12.67
C ASP A 549 -41.45 -8.90 -11.59
N ALA A 550 -40.13 -8.92 -11.72
CA ALA A 550 -39.24 -9.49 -10.72
C ALA A 550 -39.30 -8.73 -9.36
N LEU A 551 -39.37 -7.41 -9.39
CA LEU A 551 -39.52 -6.60 -8.17
C LEU A 551 -40.86 -6.82 -7.49
N GLU A 552 -41.97 -6.89 -8.25
CA GLU A 552 -43.30 -7.16 -7.70
C GLU A 552 -43.37 -8.54 -7.01
N ARG A 553 -42.77 -9.57 -7.60
CA ARG A 553 -42.64 -10.90 -6.97
C ARG A 553 -41.80 -10.84 -5.70
N LEU A 554 -40.71 -10.08 -5.71
CA LEU A 554 -39.82 -9.91 -4.56
C LEU A 554 -40.54 -9.20 -3.39
N MET A 555 -41.41 -8.21 -3.67
CA MET A 555 -42.11 -7.41 -2.64
C MET A 555 -43.27 -8.12 -1.95
N LYS A 556 -43.95 -9.02 -2.63
CA LYS A 556 -45.28 -9.61 -2.21
C LYS A 556 -45.37 -10.11 -0.77
N THR A 557 -44.27 -10.54 -0.17
CA THR A 557 -44.29 -11.17 1.18
C THR A 557 -43.35 -10.47 2.17
N ARG A 558 -42.87 -9.27 1.82
CA ARG A 558 -41.81 -8.62 2.59
C ARG A 558 -42.19 -7.18 2.95
N THR A 559 -41.59 -6.67 4.01
CA THR A 559 -41.70 -5.27 4.34
C THR A 559 -40.74 -4.48 3.44
N THR A 560 -41.28 -3.57 2.66
CA THR A 560 -40.49 -2.91 1.60
C THR A 560 -40.46 -1.39 1.78
N VAL A 561 -39.26 -0.82 1.67
CA VAL A 561 -39.06 0.64 1.52
C VAL A 561 -38.52 0.87 0.11
N ALA A 562 -39.32 1.48 -0.76
CA ALA A 562 -38.96 1.72 -2.14
C ALA A 562 -38.72 3.21 -2.40
N ILE A 563 -37.55 3.55 -2.96
CA ILE A 563 -37.30 4.87 -3.52
C ILE A 563 -37.81 4.88 -4.96
N ALA A 564 -38.78 5.75 -5.20
CA ALA A 564 -39.42 5.83 -6.50
C ALA A 564 -38.71 6.83 -7.42
N HIS A 565 -38.23 6.31 -8.51
CA HIS A 565 -37.82 7.09 -9.68
C HIS A 565 -38.89 7.12 -10.77
N ARG A 566 -39.84 6.16 -10.74
CA ARG A 566 -41.05 6.14 -11.58
C ARG A 566 -42.29 5.83 -10.75
N LEU A 567 -43.38 6.52 -11.07
CA LEU A 567 -44.66 6.37 -10.36
C LEU A 567 -45.31 4.99 -10.59
N SER A 568 -45.04 4.36 -11.75
CA SER A 568 -45.53 3.01 -12.03
C SER A 568 -45.07 1.97 -11.00
N THR A 569 -43.91 2.14 -10.44
CA THR A 569 -43.33 1.21 -9.45
C THR A 569 -44.03 1.30 -8.08
N ILE A 570 -44.64 2.44 -7.78
CA ILE A 570 -45.16 2.76 -6.42
C ILE A 570 -46.67 2.95 -6.36
N LYS A 571 -47.35 2.88 -7.50
CA LYS A 571 -48.81 3.08 -7.56
C LYS A 571 -49.56 2.14 -6.62
N ASN A 572 -49.02 0.93 -6.40
CA ASN A 572 -49.59 -0.10 -5.53
C ASN A 572 -48.96 -0.11 -4.13
N ALA A 573 -48.18 0.90 -3.72
CA ALA A 573 -47.67 1.00 -2.37
C ALA A 573 -48.78 1.23 -1.34
N ASP A 574 -48.67 0.62 -0.17
CA ASP A 574 -49.63 0.82 0.92
C ASP A 574 -49.64 2.28 1.42
N GLU A 575 -48.50 2.93 1.39
CA GLU A 575 -48.35 4.35 1.73
C GLU A 575 -47.24 4.98 0.91
N ILE A 576 -47.43 6.22 0.47
CA ILE A 576 -46.45 7.04 -0.23
C ILE A 576 -46.09 8.21 0.69
N CYS A 577 -44.80 8.41 0.93
CA CYS A 577 -44.27 9.53 1.69
C CYS A 577 -43.51 10.48 0.76
N VAL A 578 -43.91 11.74 0.72
CA VAL A 578 -43.25 12.78 -0.09
C VAL A 578 -42.23 13.50 0.75
N LEU A 579 -40.95 13.40 0.34
CA LEU A 579 -39.84 14.11 0.96
C LEU A 579 -39.55 15.40 0.20
N HIS A 580 -39.57 16.52 0.93
CA HIS A 580 -39.17 17.83 0.44
C HIS A 580 -38.29 18.52 1.48
N GLU A 581 -37.10 18.98 1.05
CA GLU A 581 -36.11 19.65 1.90
C GLU A 581 -35.80 18.90 3.22
N GLY A 582 -35.71 17.58 3.15
CA GLY A 582 -35.37 16.73 4.29
C GLY A 582 -36.52 16.46 5.28
N ARG A 583 -37.77 16.79 4.92
CA ARG A 583 -38.97 16.56 5.75
C ARG A 583 -40.01 15.75 4.98
N ILE A 584 -40.83 14.97 5.66
CA ILE A 584 -42.01 14.36 5.09
C ILE A 584 -43.13 15.41 5.09
N VAL A 585 -43.54 15.85 3.89
CA VAL A 585 -44.54 16.92 3.72
C VAL A 585 -45.93 16.39 3.40
N GLU A 586 -46.03 15.22 2.74
CA GLU A 586 -47.29 14.57 2.40
C GLU A 586 -47.19 13.07 2.65
N ARG A 587 -48.30 12.44 3.05
CA ARG A 587 -48.44 11.00 3.30
C ARG A 587 -49.83 10.55 2.89
N GLY A 588 -49.93 9.37 2.24
CA GLY A 588 -51.19 8.76 1.86
C GLY A 588 -51.03 7.77 0.74
N THR A 589 -52.11 7.21 0.25
CA THR A 589 -52.18 6.36 -0.94
C THR A 589 -52.04 7.22 -2.22
N HIS A 590 -51.83 6.55 -3.36
CA HIS A 590 -51.73 7.23 -4.67
C HIS A 590 -52.95 8.13 -4.95
N ASP A 591 -54.14 7.62 -4.74
CA ASP A 591 -55.40 8.33 -5.05
C ASP A 591 -55.66 9.49 -4.09
N GLU A 592 -55.39 9.31 -2.78
CA GLU A 592 -55.47 10.36 -1.79
C GLU A 592 -54.53 11.53 -2.12
N LEU A 593 -53.26 11.25 -2.40
CA LEU A 593 -52.27 12.25 -2.71
C LEU A 593 -52.52 12.99 -4.02
N LEU A 594 -53.12 12.33 -5.01
CA LEU A 594 -53.54 12.98 -6.26
C LEU A 594 -54.68 14.00 -5.98
N SER A 595 -55.59 13.68 -5.04
CA SER A 595 -56.71 14.53 -4.69
C SER A 595 -56.31 15.79 -3.87
N MET A 596 -55.15 15.74 -3.18
CA MET A 596 -54.64 16.87 -2.33
C MET A 596 -54.09 18.06 -3.12
N ASP A 597 -53.83 17.90 -4.42
CA ASP A 597 -53.24 18.95 -5.30
C ASP A 597 -51.91 19.52 -4.81
N GLY A 598 -51.14 18.68 -4.13
CA GLY A 598 -49.90 19.05 -3.46
C GLY A 598 -48.60 18.76 -4.26
N TYR A 599 -47.53 18.49 -3.54
CA TYR A 599 -46.23 18.15 -4.12
C TYR A 599 -46.26 16.85 -4.90
N TYR A 600 -46.99 15.84 -4.42
CA TYR A 600 -47.12 14.55 -5.13
C TYR A 600 -47.76 14.71 -6.50
N LYS A 601 -48.87 15.44 -6.59
CA LYS A 601 -49.54 15.68 -7.87
C LYS A 601 -48.64 16.41 -8.87
N LYS A 602 -47.88 17.42 -8.40
CA LYS A 602 -46.91 18.12 -9.25
C LYS A 602 -45.83 17.17 -9.78
N LEU A 603 -45.31 16.25 -8.95
CA LEU A 603 -44.33 15.25 -9.37
C LEU A 603 -44.95 14.27 -10.38
N ASN A 604 -46.22 13.85 -10.16
CA ASN A 604 -46.95 12.97 -11.06
C ASN A 604 -47.14 13.62 -12.44
N ASP A 605 -47.57 14.85 -12.48
CA ASP A 605 -47.85 15.58 -13.74
C ASP A 605 -46.54 15.80 -14.53
N MET A 606 -45.40 16.06 -13.88
CA MET A 606 -44.09 16.16 -14.52
C MET A 606 -43.59 14.83 -15.10
N GLN A 607 -44.03 13.67 -14.59
CA GLN A 607 -43.61 12.36 -15.13
C GLN A 607 -44.58 11.79 -16.18
N SER A 608 -45.78 12.37 -16.30
CA SER A 608 -46.81 11.98 -17.26
C SER A 608 -46.65 12.71 -18.61
N LEU A 609 -45.79 13.73 -18.63
CA LEU A 609 -45.35 14.45 -19.83
C LEU A 609 -44.08 13.83 -20.44
#